data_9317ada8fbcf1a83293fd6bdc963dae6
#
_entry.id   9317ada8fbcf1a83293fd6bdc963dae6
#
_cell.length_a   1.000
_cell.length_b   1.000
_cell.length_c   1.000
_cell.angle_alpha   90.00
_cell.angle_beta   90.00
_cell.angle_gamma   90.00
#
_symmetry.space_group_name_H-M   'P 1'
#
loop_
_entity.id
_entity.type
_entity.pdbx_description
1 polymer ?
#
loop_
_entity_poly.entity_id
_entity_poly.type
_entity_poly.pdbx_seq_one_letter_code
_entity_poly.pdbx_strand_id
1 'polypeptide(L)'
;MRLLVGLGNPGERYAGNRHNIGFLALQETAKRHGIGPWRRRFQGVACEGLIGGERALLLLPGTFMNESGRAVAEAAHFYKLPLGDVTVFHDEIDLPPAKVRVKIGGGIAGHNGLRSISEHIGNDYRRVRIGVGHPGSKDKVQHYVLSDFAKSERGWVEALVAVIADNADFLVRGEDASFQNKVHLAMLAKGFGERSDGEAVDQ
;
A
#
# COMPACT_ATOMS: atom_id res chain seq x y z
N MET A 1 -16.55 0.85 9.79
CA MET A 1 -15.23 0.14 9.83
C MET A 1 -14.56 0.26 8.49
N ARG A 2 -13.27 0.54 8.47
CA ARG A 2 -12.45 0.56 7.26
C ARG A 2 -11.60 -0.70 7.19
N LEU A 3 -11.48 -1.30 6.01
CA LEU A 3 -10.56 -2.42 5.76
C LEU A 3 -9.33 -1.89 5.03
N LEU A 4 -8.17 -1.97 5.67
CA LEU A 4 -6.88 -1.65 5.08
C LEU A 4 -6.14 -2.95 4.78
N VAL A 5 -5.77 -3.15 3.53
CA VAL A 5 -5.08 -4.37 3.06
C VAL A 5 -3.69 -3.99 2.57
N GLY A 6 -2.68 -4.65 3.09
CA GLY A 6 -1.32 -4.58 2.53
C GLY A 6 -1.02 -5.81 1.69
N LEU A 7 -0.60 -5.63 0.44
CA LEU A 7 -0.25 -6.73 -0.45
C LEU A 7 1.21 -7.14 -0.33
N GLY A 8 1.45 -8.43 -0.39
CA GLY A 8 2.75 -9.07 -0.37
C GLY A 8 2.63 -10.58 -0.49
N ASN A 9 3.75 -11.26 -0.69
CA ASN A 9 3.84 -12.70 -0.60
C ASN A 9 4.27 -13.11 0.81
N PRO A 10 3.72 -14.19 1.37
CA PRO A 10 4.11 -14.68 2.70
C PRO A 10 5.49 -15.32 2.69
N GLY A 11 6.18 -15.25 3.83
CA GLY A 11 7.46 -15.89 4.08
C GLY A 11 8.66 -14.94 4.01
N GLU A 12 9.72 -15.28 4.74
CA GLU A 12 10.94 -14.48 4.85
C GLU A 12 11.63 -14.24 3.51
N ARG A 13 11.52 -15.18 2.59
CA ARG A 13 12.09 -15.10 1.24
C ARG A 13 11.61 -13.86 0.48
N TYR A 14 10.39 -13.40 0.73
CA TYR A 14 9.77 -12.29 0.01
C TYR A 14 9.75 -10.98 0.82
N ALA A 15 10.14 -11.02 2.09
CA ALA A 15 9.98 -9.89 3.00
C ALA A 15 10.65 -8.60 2.53
N GLY A 16 11.77 -8.68 1.84
CA GLY A 16 12.50 -7.53 1.30
C GLY A 16 12.16 -7.14 -0.15
N ASN A 17 11.22 -7.85 -0.78
CA ASN A 17 10.88 -7.60 -2.18
C ASN A 17 10.09 -6.30 -2.37
N ARG A 18 10.23 -5.69 -3.56
CA ARG A 18 9.41 -4.56 -3.97
C ARG A 18 7.92 -4.88 -3.91
N HIS A 19 7.55 -6.11 -4.27
CA HIS A 19 6.16 -6.59 -4.26
C HIS A 19 5.54 -6.61 -2.86
N ASN A 20 6.35 -6.58 -1.80
CA ASN A 20 5.92 -6.59 -0.41
C ASN A 20 5.85 -5.20 0.24
N ILE A 21 6.01 -4.12 -0.52
CA ILE A 21 5.95 -2.78 0.07
C ILE A 21 4.59 -2.47 0.71
N GLY A 22 3.52 -3.08 0.22
CA GLY A 22 2.20 -3.00 0.84
C GLY A 22 2.17 -3.59 2.26
N PHE A 23 2.84 -4.73 2.47
CA PHE A 23 3.03 -5.31 3.80
C PHE A 23 3.78 -4.36 4.72
N LEU A 24 4.89 -3.81 4.24
CA LEU A 24 5.72 -2.88 5.02
C LEU A 24 4.94 -1.64 5.45
N ALA A 25 4.19 -1.05 4.53
CA ALA A 25 3.38 0.14 4.81
C ALA A 25 2.31 -0.14 5.86
N LEU A 26 1.63 -1.28 5.78
CA LEU A 26 0.57 -1.60 6.71
C LEU A 26 1.09 -2.04 8.09
N GLN A 27 2.21 -2.75 8.13
CA GLN A 27 2.88 -3.10 9.38
C GLN A 27 3.36 -1.85 10.14
N GLU A 28 3.95 -0.89 9.43
CA GLU A 28 4.36 0.39 10.04
C GLU A 28 3.14 1.20 10.50
N THR A 29 2.05 1.18 9.73
CA THR A 29 0.79 1.83 10.12
C THR A 29 0.24 1.24 11.41
N ALA A 30 0.20 -0.09 11.54
CA ALA A 30 -0.23 -0.75 12.76
C ALA A 30 0.63 -0.34 13.96
N LYS A 31 1.95 -0.36 13.79
CA LYS A 31 2.91 0.02 14.82
C LYS A 31 2.72 1.49 15.24
N ARG A 32 2.60 2.39 14.29
CA ARG A 32 2.48 3.84 14.53
C ARG A 32 1.22 4.22 15.28
N HIS A 33 0.13 3.50 15.04
CA HIS A 33 -1.17 3.72 15.68
C HIS A 33 -1.43 2.79 16.88
N GLY A 34 -0.44 2.02 17.32
CA GLY A 34 -0.56 1.12 18.46
C GLY A 34 -1.59 0.00 18.27
N ILE A 35 -1.76 -0.46 17.03
CA ILE A 35 -2.73 -1.49 16.67
C ILE A 35 -2.05 -2.86 16.65
N GLY A 36 -2.58 -3.78 17.42
CA GLY A 36 -2.08 -5.14 17.55
C GLY A 36 -2.74 -5.87 18.71
N PRO A 37 -2.34 -7.14 18.96
CA PRO A 37 -1.42 -7.94 18.15
C PRO A 37 -2.03 -8.44 16.85
N TRP A 38 -1.17 -8.79 15.89
CA TRP A 38 -1.58 -9.51 14.68
C TRP A 38 -2.02 -10.94 15.04
N ARG A 39 -3.16 -11.37 14.52
CA ARG A 39 -3.73 -12.71 14.75
C ARG A 39 -4.06 -13.38 13.43
N ARG A 40 -3.91 -14.70 13.36
CA ARG A 40 -4.36 -15.48 12.19
C ARG A 40 -5.86 -15.35 12.02
N ARG A 41 -6.27 -14.79 10.89
CA ARG A 41 -7.67 -14.55 10.54
C ARG A 41 -7.77 -14.22 9.05
N PHE A 42 -8.90 -14.56 8.42
CA PHE A 42 -9.18 -14.23 7.01
C PHE A 42 -8.09 -14.69 6.03
N GLN A 43 -7.62 -15.93 6.17
CA GLN A 43 -6.54 -16.49 5.34
C GLN A 43 -5.27 -15.62 5.32
N GLY A 44 -4.98 -15.01 6.44
CA GLY A 44 -3.82 -14.15 6.63
C GLY A 44 -3.60 -13.82 8.09
N VAL A 45 -3.10 -12.65 8.35
CA VAL A 45 -3.02 -12.07 9.69
C VAL A 45 -3.72 -10.72 9.70
N ALA A 46 -4.45 -10.44 10.77
CA ALA A 46 -5.21 -9.22 10.92
C ALA A 46 -5.12 -8.67 12.33
N CYS A 47 -5.32 -7.37 12.47
CA CYS A 47 -5.49 -6.68 13.75
C CYS A 47 -6.50 -5.55 13.60
N GLU A 48 -7.16 -5.21 14.69
CA GLU A 48 -8.16 -4.14 14.73
C GLU A 48 -7.74 -3.03 15.70
N GLY A 49 -8.10 -1.81 15.37
CA GLY A 49 -7.89 -0.66 16.23
C GLY A 49 -8.51 0.61 15.68
N LEU A 50 -8.04 1.74 16.17
CA LEU A 50 -8.51 3.06 15.75
C LEU A 50 -7.41 3.80 15.02
N ILE A 51 -7.76 4.41 13.88
CA ILE A 51 -6.93 5.36 13.16
C ILE A 51 -7.75 6.63 12.99
N GLY A 52 -7.25 7.74 13.51
CA GLY A 52 -7.99 9.02 13.43
C GLY A 52 -9.42 8.96 14.02
N GLY A 53 -9.65 8.11 15.00
CA GLY A 53 -10.96 7.89 15.61
C GLY A 53 -11.88 6.91 14.85
N GLU A 54 -11.51 6.45 13.67
CA GLU A 54 -12.25 5.50 12.86
C GLU A 54 -11.81 4.05 13.15
N ARG A 55 -12.77 3.13 13.25
CA ARG A 55 -12.44 1.70 13.38
C ARG A 55 -11.80 1.19 12.09
N ALA A 56 -10.66 0.56 12.22
CA ALA A 56 -9.91 -0.04 11.12
C ALA A 56 -9.57 -1.50 11.41
N LEU A 57 -9.79 -2.35 10.41
CA LEU A 57 -9.25 -3.71 10.31
C LEU A 57 -8.07 -3.66 9.35
N LEU A 58 -6.90 -4.06 9.83
CA LEU A 58 -5.70 -4.18 9.02
C LEU A 58 -5.49 -5.65 8.68
N LEU A 59 -5.29 -5.95 7.40
CA LEU A 59 -5.16 -7.32 6.89
C LEU A 59 -3.93 -7.45 6.00
N LEU A 60 -3.11 -8.44 6.32
CA LEU A 60 -2.04 -8.93 5.46
C LEU A 60 -2.44 -10.31 4.95
N PRO A 61 -2.82 -10.48 3.67
CA PRO A 61 -3.13 -11.78 3.11
C PRO A 61 -1.97 -12.76 3.29
N GLY A 62 -2.27 -13.97 3.74
CA GLY A 62 -1.30 -15.06 3.92
C GLY A 62 -1.22 -16.01 2.73
N THR A 63 -1.96 -15.73 1.67
CA THR A 63 -1.90 -16.41 0.38
C THR A 63 -0.77 -15.83 -0.47
N PHE A 64 -0.36 -16.55 -1.53
CA PHE A 64 0.47 -15.92 -2.56
C PHE A 64 -0.29 -14.76 -3.23
N MET A 65 0.46 -13.85 -3.83
CA MET A 65 -0.06 -12.59 -4.38
C MET A 65 -1.27 -12.80 -5.31
N ASN A 66 -1.21 -13.78 -6.20
CA ASN A 66 -2.28 -14.06 -7.17
C ASN A 66 -3.58 -14.62 -6.54
N GLU A 67 -3.58 -14.90 -5.25
CA GLU A 67 -4.75 -15.35 -4.49
C GLU A 67 -5.18 -14.37 -3.40
N SER A 68 -4.65 -13.15 -3.40
CA SER A 68 -4.93 -12.12 -2.37
C SER A 68 -6.42 -11.81 -2.22
N GLY A 69 -7.19 -11.93 -3.30
CA GLY A 69 -8.64 -11.70 -3.30
C GLY A 69 -9.42 -12.62 -2.37
N ARG A 70 -8.93 -13.82 -2.10
CA ARG A 70 -9.58 -14.76 -1.17
C ARG A 70 -9.63 -14.21 0.25
N ALA A 71 -8.51 -13.72 0.75
CA ALA A 71 -8.42 -13.11 2.08
C ALA A 71 -9.25 -11.83 2.18
N VAL A 72 -9.14 -10.97 1.18
CA VAL A 72 -9.86 -9.69 1.15
C VAL A 72 -11.37 -9.91 1.09
N ALA A 73 -11.85 -10.83 0.25
CA ALA A 73 -13.26 -11.17 0.14
C ALA A 73 -13.81 -11.74 1.45
N GLU A 74 -13.08 -12.62 2.11
CA GLU A 74 -13.49 -13.19 3.39
C GLU A 74 -13.68 -12.10 4.46
N ALA A 75 -12.73 -11.18 4.59
CA ALA A 75 -12.82 -10.08 5.54
C ALA A 75 -13.94 -9.10 5.20
N ALA A 76 -14.06 -8.71 3.94
CA ALA A 76 -15.08 -7.77 3.49
C ALA A 76 -16.50 -8.33 3.66
N HIS A 77 -16.72 -9.61 3.35
CA HIS A 77 -18.01 -10.28 3.53
C HIS A 77 -18.35 -10.47 5.01
N PHE A 78 -17.38 -10.84 5.85
CA PHE A 78 -17.60 -11.02 7.28
C PHE A 78 -18.15 -9.76 7.95
N TYR A 79 -17.58 -8.60 7.62
CA TYR A 79 -18.02 -7.32 8.16
C TYR A 79 -19.06 -6.60 7.29
N LYS A 80 -19.50 -7.21 6.19
CA LYS A 80 -20.46 -6.63 5.23
C LYS A 80 -20.04 -5.24 4.75
N LEU A 81 -18.77 -5.12 4.39
CA LEU A 81 -18.19 -3.84 3.98
C LEU A 81 -18.49 -3.54 2.52
N PRO A 82 -18.93 -2.31 2.19
CA PRO A 82 -18.98 -1.85 0.81
C PRO A 82 -17.57 -1.63 0.27
N LEU A 83 -17.41 -1.67 -1.06
CA LEU A 83 -16.10 -1.45 -1.73
C LEU A 83 -15.45 -0.12 -1.35
N GLY A 84 -16.23 0.92 -1.11
CA GLY A 84 -15.72 2.22 -0.69
C GLY A 84 -15.00 2.22 0.66
N ASP A 85 -15.19 1.19 1.47
CA ASP A 85 -14.52 1.03 2.75
C ASP A 85 -13.26 0.15 2.68
N VAL A 86 -12.92 -0.35 1.49
CA VAL A 86 -11.72 -1.18 1.25
C VAL A 86 -10.62 -0.32 0.63
N THR A 87 -9.45 -0.31 1.26
CA THR A 87 -8.24 0.37 0.79
C THR A 87 -7.10 -0.63 0.68
N VAL A 88 -6.47 -0.71 -0.48
CA VAL A 88 -5.40 -1.67 -0.78
C VAL A 88 -4.09 -0.93 -1.03
N PHE A 89 -3.05 -1.27 -0.28
CA PHE A 89 -1.68 -0.77 -0.42
C PHE A 89 -0.88 -1.74 -1.26
N HIS A 90 -0.30 -1.27 -2.35
CA HIS A 90 0.44 -2.12 -3.27
C HIS A 90 1.59 -1.38 -3.97
N ASP A 91 2.55 -2.15 -4.49
CA ASP A 91 3.62 -1.64 -5.35
C ASP A 91 3.08 -1.21 -6.72
N GLU A 92 3.61 -0.11 -7.23
CA GLU A 92 3.25 0.46 -8.52
C GLU A 92 4.51 0.74 -9.35
N ILE A 93 4.65 0.04 -10.47
CA ILE A 93 5.80 0.22 -11.37
C ILE A 93 5.66 1.45 -12.29
N ASP A 94 4.47 1.98 -12.47
CA ASP A 94 4.20 3.16 -13.30
C ASP A 94 4.39 4.50 -12.55
N LEU A 95 4.76 4.43 -11.27
CA LEU A 95 5.15 5.58 -10.46
C LEU A 95 6.64 5.52 -10.11
N PRO A 96 7.33 6.68 -10.13
CA PRO A 96 8.71 6.75 -9.66
C PRO A 96 8.85 6.28 -8.20
N PRO A 97 10.03 5.80 -7.79
CA PRO A 97 10.31 5.51 -6.39
C PRO A 97 9.98 6.69 -5.48
N ALA A 98 9.51 6.39 -4.26
CA ALA A 98 9.16 7.37 -3.24
C ALA A 98 7.89 8.20 -3.52
N LYS A 99 7.17 7.92 -4.60
CA LYS A 99 5.92 8.60 -4.94
C LYS A 99 4.70 7.77 -4.57
N VAL A 100 3.64 8.42 -4.09
CA VAL A 100 2.37 7.77 -3.75
C VAL A 100 1.23 8.49 -4.46
N ARG A 101 0.30 7.70 -4.99
CA ARG A 101 -0.97 8.18 -5.55
C ARG A 101 -2.12 7.33 -5.03
N VAL A 102 -3.23 7.96 -4.74
CA VAL A 102 -4.48 7.27 -4.37
C VAL A 102 -5.44 7.32 -5.56
N LYS A 103 -6.06 6.18 -5.84
CA LYS A 103 -7.05 6.06 -6.92
C LYS A 103 -8.15 5.08 -6.51
N ILE A 104 -9.38 5.35 -6.92
CA ILE A 104 -10.49 4.42 -6.81
C ILE A 104 -10.66 3.71 -8.15
N GLY A 105 -10.64 2.37 -8.13
CA GLY A 105 -10.75 1.57 -9.36
C GLY A 105 -9.55 1.76 -10.30
N GLY A 106 -9.79 1.60 -11.57
CA GLY A 106 -8.80 1.76 -12.64
C GLY A 106 -8.18 0.46 -13.13
N GLY A 107 -7.16 0.58 -13.96
CA GLY A 107 -6.43 -0.56 -14.53
C GLY A 107 -5.59 -1.28 -13.50
N ILE A 108 -5.26 -2.53 -13.81
CA ILE A 108 -4.51 -3.44 -12.92
C ILE A 108 -3.00 -3.39 -13.23
N ALA A 109 -2.63 -2.95 -14.43
CA ALA A 109 -1.24 -2.89 -14.92
C ALA A 109 -0.47 -4.22 -14.73
N GLY A 110 -1.15 -5.35 -14.85
CA GLY A 110 -0.55 -6.68 -14.69
C GLY A 110 -0.31 -7.10 -13.24
N HIS A 111 -0.72 -6.32 -12.24
CA HIS A 111 -0.54 -6.66 -10.83
C HIS A 111 -1.49 -7.80 -10.41
N ASN A 112 -0.95 -9.00 -10.15
CA ASN A 112 -1.72 -10.20 -9.87
C ASN A 112 -2.56 -10.11 -8.59
N GLY A 113 -2.10 -9.40 -7.58
CA GLY A 113 -2.87 -9.17 -6.35
C GLY A 113 -4.12 -8.32 -6.59
N LEU A 114 -3.99 -7.24 -7.35
CA LEU A 114 -5.13 -6.40 -7.73
C LEU A 114 -6.11 -7.15 -8.62
N ARG A 115 -5.62 -7.97 -9.55
CA ARG A 115 -6.46 -8.82 -10.38
C ARG A 115 -7.31 -9.75 -9.52
N SER A 116 -6.67 -10.47 -8.60
CA SER A 116 -7.37 -11.41 -7.70
C SER A 116 -8.42 -10.70 -6.85
N ILE A 117 -8.11 -9.55 -6.28
CA ILE A 117 -9.09 -8.77 -5.49
C ILE A 117 -10.26 -8.35 -6.36
N SER A 118 -9.99 -7.79 -7.55
CA SER A 118 -11.05 -7.32 -8.45
C SER A 118 -11.97 -8.44 -8.94
N GLU A 119 -11.44 -9.65 -9.14
CA GLU A 119 -12.22 -10.83 -9.49
C GLU A 119 -13.15 -11.30 -8.35
N HIS A 120 -12.75 -11.09 -7.10
CA HIS A 120 -13.50 -11.53 -5.92
C HIS A 120 -14.53 -10.54 -5.41
N ILE A 121 -14.22 -9.24 -5.43
CA ILE A 121 -15.08 -8.22 -4.81
C ILE A 121 -15.47 -7.06 -5.74
N GLY A 122 -14.98 -7.05 -6.99
CA GLY A 122 -15.16 -5.91 -7.91
C GLY A 122 -13.99 -4.93 -7.87
N ASN A 123 -13.99 -3.97 -8.77
CA ASN A 123 -12.82 -3.14 -9.09
C ASN A 123 -12.78 -1.78 -8.37
N ASP A 124 -13.91 -1.30 -7.83
CA ASP A 124 -14.06 0.09 -7.37
C ASP A 124 -13.66 0.29 -5.89
N TYR A 125 -12.62 -0.39 -5.44
CA TYR A 125 -11.99 -0.15 -4.15
C TYR A 125 -10.87 0.90 -4.27
N ARG A 126 -10.52 1.53 -3.14
CA ARG A 126 -9.44 2.51 -3.06
C ARG A 126 -8.08 1.81 -3.12
N ARG A 127 -7.16 2.38 -3.88
CA ARG A 127 -5.77 1.89 -4.03
C ARG A 127 -4.79 2.96 -3.63
N VAL A 128 -3.91 2.63 -2.69
CA VAL A 128 -2.72 3.40 -2.36
C VAL A 128 -1.58 2.83 -3.20
N ARG A 129 -1.28 3.50 -4.29
CA ARG A 129 -0.26 3.11 -5.28
C ARG A 129 1.09 3.62 -4.81
N ILE A 130 1.98 2.72 -4.41
CA ILE A 130 3.30 3.04 -3.87
C ILE A 130 4.35 2.82 -4.95
N GLY A 131 4.94 3.91 -5.46
CA GLY A 131 5.90 3.87 -6.56
C GLY A 131 7.18 3.14 -6.19
N VAL A 132 7.55 2.17 -7.03
CA VAL A 132 8.79 1.40 -6.90
C VAL A 132 9.68 1.52 -8.15
N GLY A 133 9.20 2.24 -9.17
CA GLY A 133 9.87 2.39 -10.46
C GLY A 133 9.66 1.20 -11.38
N HIS A 134 10.14 1.33 -12.61
CA HIS A 134 9.96 0.36 -13.69
C HIS A 134 11.31 -0.17 -14.17
N PRO A 135 11.45 -1.47 -14.50
CA PRO A 135 12.71 -2.08 -14.92
C PRO A 135 13.11 -1.75 -16.36
N GLY A 136 12.29 -1.02 -17.11
CA GLY A 136 12.57 -0.59 -18.49
C GLY A 136 11.91 -1.44 -19.58
N SER A 137 11.51 -2.68 -19.29
CA SER A 137 10.79 -3.53 -20.22
C SER A 137 9.79 -4.45 -19.51
N LYS A 138 8.72 -4.80 -20.22
CA LYS A 138 7.59 -5.58 -19.67
C LYS A 138 8.02 -6.99 -19.22
N ASP A 139 8.92 -7.61 -19.94
CA ASP A 139 9.44 -8.96 -19.64
C ASP A 139 10.27 -9.03 -18.36
N LYS A 140 10.81 -7.90 -17.89
CA LYS A 140 11.58 -7.81 -16.64
C LYS A 140 10.73 -7.54 -15.40
N VAL A 141 9.46 -7.20 -15.55
CA VAL A 141 8.61 -6.74 -14.44
C VAL A 141 8.47 -7.78 -13.34
N GLN A 142 8.19 -9.04 -13.69
CA GLN A 142 8.02 -10.10 -12.69
C GLN A 142 9.30 -10.29 -11.85
N HIS A 143 10.44 -10.36 -12.48
CA HIS A 143 11.71 -10.48 -11.77
C HIS A 143 12.00 -9.26 -10.89
N TYR A 144 11.73 -8.07 -11.41
CA TYR A 144 11.96 -6.80 -10.73
C TYR A 144 11.15 -6.67 -9.44
N VAL A 145 9.84 -6.93 -9.49
CA VAL A 145 8.98 -6.81 -8.30
C VAL A 145 9.25 -7.91 -7.26
N LEU A 146 9.74 -9.06 -7.68
CA LEU A 146 10.18 -10.16 -6.80
C LEU A 146 11.65 -10.03 -6.36
N SER A 147 12.32 -8.95 -6.73
CA SER A 147 13.67 -8.63 -6.26
C SER A 147 13.62 -7.73 -5.04
N ASP A 148 14.61 -7.88 -4.18
CA ASP A 148 14.76 -7.04 -3.00
C ASP A 148 15.11 -5.60 -3.38
N PHE A 149 14.67 -4.65 -2.55
CA PHE A 149 15.17 -3.29 -2.61
C PHE A 149 16.69 -3.29 -2.43
N ALA A 150 17.41 -2.53 -3.26
CA ALA A 150 18.83 -2.33 -3.09
C ALA A 150 19.13 -1.59 -1.79
N LYS A 151 20.34 -1.73 -1.25
CA LYS A 151 20.76 -1.00 -0.05
C LYS A 151 20.58 0.51 -0.20
N SER A 152 20.83 1.05 -1.38
CA SER A 152 20.64 2.47 -1.71
C SER A 152 19.18 2.93 -1.66
N GLU A 153 18.22 2.00 -1.77
CA GLU A 153 16.78 2.29 -1.73
C GLU A 153 16.21 2.26 -0.31
N ARG A 154 16.88 1.66 0.64
CA ARG A 154 16.37 1.49 2.02
C ARG A 154 15.96 2.80 2.67
N GLY A 155 16.73 3.85 2.47
CA GLY A 155 16.46 5.16 3.05
C GLY A 155 15.10 5.72 2.64
N TRP A 156 14.77 5.74 1.34
CA TRP A 156 13.49 6.24 0.91
C TRP A 156 12.34 5.29 1.23
N VAL A 157 12.58 3.96 1.23
CA VAL A 157 11.55 2.96 1.59
C VAL A 157 11.11 3.14 3.05
N GLU A 158 12.05 3.18 3.98
CA GLU A 158 11.77 3.39 5.40
C GLU A 158 11.08 4.73 5.66
N ALA A 159 11.56 5.79 5.01
CA ALA A 159 10.94 7.11 5.12
C ALA A 159 9.52 7.12 4.60
N LEU A 160 9.27 6.51 3.44
CA LEU A 160 7.96 6.50 2.80
C LEU A 160 6.92 5.74 3.63
N VAL A 161 7.24 4.53 4.12
CA VAL A 161 6.29 3.75 4.93
C VAL A 161 5.99 4.45 6.25
N ALA A 162 6.96 5.14 6.85
CA ALA A 162 6.74 5.96 8.04
C ALA A 162 5.81 7.15 7.76
N VAL A 163 6.02 7.85 6.67
CA VAL A 163 5.19 9.00 6.26
C VAL A 163 3.77 8.56 5.90
N ILE A 164 3.61 7.43 5.23
CA ILE A 164 2.29 6.82 4.96
C ILE A 164 1.58 6.54 6.28
N ALA A 165 2.25 5.90 7.21
CA ALA A 165 1.70 5.58 8.53
C ALA A 165 1.29 6.82 9.32
N ASP A 166 2.10 7.87 9.30
CA ASP A 166 1.82 9.14 9.99
C ASP A 166 0.57 9.86 9.46
N ASN A 167 0.22 9.62 8.20
CA ASN A 167 -0.90 10.29 7.52
C ASN A 167 -2.08 9.34 7.23
N ALA A 168 -2.10 8.13 7.79
CA ALA A 168 -3.15 7.14 7.52
C ALA A 168 -4.54 7.59 7.97
N ASP A 169 -4.64 8.52 8.91
CA ASP A 169 -5.90 9.12 9.34
C ASP A 169 -6.64 9.84 8.20
N PHE A 170 -5.93 10.49 7.28
CA PHE A 170 -6.54 11.07 6.08
C PHE A 170 -7.19 10.01 5.19
N LEU A 171 -6.53 8.86 5.02
CA LEU A 171 -7.07 7.75 4.21
C LEU A 171 -8.36 7.19 4.79
N VAL A 172 -8.42 6.94 6.09
CA VAL A 172 -9.62 6.38 6.74
C VAL A 172 -10.79 7.36 6.73
N ARG A 173 -10.52 8.66 6.68
CA ARG A 173 -11.54 9.70 6.50
C ARG A 173 -11.92 9.96 5.04
N GLY A 174 -11.24 9.33 4.08
CA GLY A 174 -11.50 9.52 2.65
C GLY A 174 -10.93 10.83 2.09
N GLU A 175 -9.97 11.43 2.77
CA GLU A 175 -9.31 12.69 2.38
C GLU A 175 -8.07 12.40 1.52
N ASP A 176 -8.28 11.77 0.35
CA ASP A 176 -7.23 11.23 -0.50
C ASP A 176 -6.27 12.31 -1.02
N ALA A 177 -6.78 13.48 -1.41
CA ALA A 177 -5.96 14.58 -1.88
C ALA A 177 -5.05 15.14 -0.77
N SER A 178 -5.57 15.28 0.44
CA SER A 178 -4.80 15.70 1.61
C SER A 178 -3.71 14.69 1.95
N PHE A 179 -4.03 13.40 1.92
CA PHE A 179 -3.07 12.32 2.13
C PHE A 179 -1.92 12.42 1.12
N GLN A 180 -2.22 12.46 -0.17
CA GLN A 180 -1.20 12.54 -1.23
C GLN A 180 -0.30 13.76 -1.06
N ASN A 181 -0.88 14.92 -0.79
CA ASN A 181 -0.14 16.15 -0.61
C ASN A 181 0.77 16.11 0.63
N LYS A 182 0.27 15.62 1.77
CA LYS A 182 1.06 15.47 2.99
C LYS A 182 2.24 14.52 2.81
N VAL A 183 2.01 13.37 2.16
CA VAL A 183 3.08 12.41 1.88
C VAL A 183 4.13 13.02 0.96
N HIS A 184 3.71 13.68 -0.12
CA HIS A 184 4.61 14.33 -1.06
C HIS A 184 5.49 15.38 -0.38
N LEU A 185 4.91 16.31 0.36
CA LEU A 185 5.65 17.35 1.07
C LEU A 185 6.61 16.79 2.12
N ALA A 186 6.19 15.78 2.89
CA ALA A 186 7.05 15.15 3.88
C ALA A 186 8.25 14.44 3.25
N MET A 187 8.05 13.76 2.11
CA MET A 187 9.14 13.10 1.38
C MET A 187 10.11 14.12 0.78
N LEU A 188 9.62 15.22 0.21
CA LEU A 188 10.48 16.33 -0.25
C LEU A 188 11.32 16.92 0.88
N ALA A 189 10.72 17.15 2.05
CA ALA A 189 11.43 17.68 3.21
C ALA A 189 12.55 16.75 3.71
N LYS A 190 12.44 15.45 3.45
CA LYS A 190 13.46 14.43 3.76
C LYS A 190 14.51 14.27 2.65
N GLY A 191 14.38 15.00 1.54
CA GLY A 191 15.29 14.93 0.39
C GLY A 191 14.96 13.81 -0.59
N PHE A 192 13.77 13.20 -0.52
CA PHE A 192 13.30 12.17 -1.45
C PHE A 192 12.20 12.71 -2.36
N GLY A 193 12.27 12.37 -3.65
CA GLY A 193 11.32 12.78 -4.67
C GLY A 193 11.79 13.99 -5.47
N GLU A 194 11.21 14.19 -6.66
CA GLU A 194 11.50 15.32 -7.54
C GLU A 194 10.69 16.53 -7.08
N ARG A 195 11.35 17.70 -7.06
CA ARG A 195 10.64 18.97 -7.06
C ARG A 195 9.92 19.06 -8.42
N SER A 196 8.63 19.36 -8.41
CA SER A 196 7.96 19.73 -9.65
C SER A 196 8.75 20.90 -10.27
N ASP A 197 9.31 20.71 -11.47
CA ASP A 197 9.96 21.76 -12.24
C ASP A 197 8.92 22.86 -12.50
N GLY A 198 8.90 23.90 -11.66
CA GLY A 198 7.90 24.97 -11.77
C GLY A 198 8.03 26.09 -10.75
N GLU A 199 8.82 25.94 -9.69
CA GLU A 199 9.15 27.07 -8.83
C GLU A 199 10.60 27.50 -9.06
N ALA A 200 10.79 28.30 -10.12
CA ALA A 200 11.95 29.17 -10.23
C ALA A 200 11.92 30.11 -9.03
N VAL A 201 12.89 29.96 -8.16
CA VAL A 201 13.15 30.94 -7.10
C VAL A 201 13.69 32.17 -7.81
N ASP A 202 12.85 33.18 -7.99
CA ASP A 202 13.32 34.55 -8.25
C ASP A 202 14.11 34.98 -7.02
N GLN A 203 15.34 35.38 -7.29
CA GLN A 203 16.29 35.95 -6.33
C GLN A 203 15.84 37.33 -5.88
#